data_1a2d87ab248a3452a5e388582a6bd528
#
_entry.id   1a2d87ab248a3452a5e388582a6bd528
#
_cell.length_a   1.000
_cell.length_b   1.000
_cell.length_c   1.000
_cell.angle_alpha   90.00
_cell.angle_beta   90.00
_cell.angle_gamma   90.00
#
_symmetry.space_group_name_H-M   'P 1'
#
loop_
_entity.id
_entity.type
_entity.pdbx_description
1 polymer ?
#
loop_
_entity_poly.entity_id
_entity_poly.type
_entity_poly.pdbx_seq_one_letter_code
_entity_poly.pdbx_strand_id
1 'polypeptide(L)'
;LLVDDSIVRGTTSKQIIDMAREAGANKVYMASAAPAVKYPNVYGIDMPASNEFAADGRTEKEISDLIGADKLIYQDLPDLIKSVKDSGSIVKDFDSSCFDGKYVTKDVTEEYLKKLDDLRNDDAKNKNPEDSDDDVMVY
;
A
#
# COMPACT_ATOMS: atom_id res chain seq x y z
N LEU A 1 15.30 2.37 12.27
CA LEU A 1 13.99 2.75 11.75
C LEU A 1 14.10 2.98 10.25
N LEU A 2 13.27 2.29 9.49
CA LEU A 2 13.06 2.54 8.06
C LEU A 2 11.75 3.31 7.89
N VAL A 3 11.72 4.25 6.95
CA VAL A 3 10.52 5.04 6.62
C VAL A 3 10.31 4.94 5.13
N ASP A 4 9.10 4.58 4.73
CA ASP A 4 8.70 4.45 3.33
C ASP A 4 7.41 5.25 3.09
N ASP A 5 7.09 5.54 1.85
CA ASP A 5 5.89 6.31 1.50
C ASP A 5 4.61 5.51 1.74
N SER A 6 4.58 4.25 1.33
CA SER A 6 3.42 3.36 1.48
C SER A 6 3.80 1.87 1.42
N ILE A 7 2.93 1.02 1.94
CA ILE A 7 3.05 -0.44 1.84
C ILE A 7 1.81 -0.97 1.12
N VAL A 8 2.00 -1.44 -0.11
CA VAL A 8 0.92 -2.04 -0.90
C VAL A 8 0.93 -3.56 -0.77
N ARG A 9 1.88 -4.25 -1.41
CA ARG A 9 2.06 -5.71 -1.31
C ARG A 9 2.97 -6.13 -0.16
N GLY A 10 3.87 -5.26 0.28
CA GLY A 10 4.87 -5.54 1.31
C GLY A 10 6.12 -6.28 0.82
N THR A 11 6.20 -6.65 -0.46
CA THR A 11 7.38 -7.34 -1.02
C THR A 11 8.64 -6.48 -0.98
N THR A 12 8.55 -5.23 -1.43
CA THR A 12 9.65 -4.26 -1.38
C THR A 12 10.07 -3.98 0.06
N SER A 13 9.08 -3.76 0.96
CA SER A 13 9.35 -3.52 2.39
C SER A 13 10.09 -4.70 3.01
N LYS A 14 9.69 -5.95 2.67
CA LYS A 14 10.39 -7.16 3.12
C LYS A 14 11.82 -7.20 2.64
N GLN A 15 12.08 -6.94 1.36
CA GLN A 15 13.43 -6.93 0.79
C GLN A 15 14.33 -5.91 1.49
N ILE A 16 13.84 -4.69 1.71
CA ILE A 16 14.59 -3.64 2.40
C ILE A 16 14.89 -4.04 3.84
N ILE A 17 13.95 -4.68 4.53
CA ILE A 17 14.15 -5.18 5.90
C ILE A 17 15.19 -6.30 5.93
N ASP A 18 15.11 -7.24 4.98
CA ASP A 18 16.08 -8.33 4.86
C ASP A 18 17.50 -7.78 4.63
N MET A 19 17.66 -6.81 3.71
CA MET A 19 18.93 -6.11 3.48
C MET A 19 19.46 -5.41 4.75
N ALA A 20 18.60 -4.75 5.52
CA ALA A 20 19.00 -4.12 6.77
C ALA A 20 19.49 -5.15 7.80
N ARG A 21 18.87 -6.33 7.87
CA ARG A 21 19.30 -7.42 8.75
C ARG A 21 20.63 -8.02 8.29
N GLU A 22 20.81 -8.23 6.99
CA GLU A 22 22.10 -8.69 6.41
C GLU A 22 23.22 -7.70 6.70
N ALA A 23 22.93 -6.40 6.72
CA ALA A 23 23.86 -5.35 7.12
C ALA A 23 24.13 -5.30 8.65
N GLY A 24 23.53 -6.20 9.44
CA GLY A 24 23.78 -6.35 10.87
C GLY A 24 22.79 -5.65 11.80
N ALA A 25 21.63 -5.20 11.30
CA ALA A 25 20.61 -4.63 12.16
C ALA A 25 20.01 -5.68 13.10
N ASN A 26 20.09 -5.46 14.43
CA ASN A 26 19.49 -6.35 15.43
C ASN A 26 17.97 -6.25 15.48
N LYS A 27 17.45 -5.03 15.27
CA LYS A 27 16.00 -4.75 15.21
C LYS A 27 15.73 -3.82 14.06
N VAL A 28 14.62 -4.08 13.35
CA VAL A 28 14.15 -3.26 12.24
C VAL A 28 12.71 -2.84 12.50
N TYR A 29 12.51 -1.54 12.64
CA TYR A 29 11.18 -0.91 12.72
C TYR A 29 10.86 -0.28 11.38
N MET A 30 9.65 -0.53 10.89
CA MET A 30 9.16 0.02 9.62
C MET A 30 8.04 1.03 9.91
N ALA A 31 8.13 2.21 9.31
CA ALA A 31 7.09 3.22 9.36
C ALA A 31 6.64 3.55 7.93
N SER A 32 5.33 3.54 7.71
CA SER A 32 4.70 4.00 6.47
C SER A 32 4.19 5.43 6.66
N ALA A 33 4.54 6.33 5.74
CA ALA A 33 4.01 7.68 5.72
C ALA A 33 2.55 7.75 5.26
N ALA A 34 2.03 6.67 4.65
CA ALA A 34 0.62 6.50 4.35
C ALA A 34 -0.05 5.56 5.36
N PRO A 35 -1.38 5.67 5.55
CA PRO A 35 -2.20 4.65 6.20
C PRO A 35 -2.13 3.31 5.45
N ALA A 36 -2.61 2.24 6.07
CA ALA A 36 -2.71 0.94 5.43
C ALA A 36 -3.60 0.99 4.18
N VAL A 37 -3.06 0.55 3.04
CA VAL A 37 -3.79 0.46 1.77
C VAL A 37 -4.69 -0.78 1.82
N LYS A 38 -6.01 -0.56 1.81
CA LYS A 38 -7.02 -1.61 1.98
C LYS A 38 -7.99 -1.74 0.81
N TYR A 39 -8.10 -0.70 -0.01
CA TYR A 39 -9.08 -0.63 -1.08
C TYR A 39 -8.41 -0.23 -2.40
N PRO A 40 -8.91 -0.72 -3.55
CA PRO A 40 -8.34 -0.38 -4.83
C PRO A 40 -8.63 1.07 -5.22
N ASN A 41 -7.69 1.70 -5.94
CA ASN A 41 -7.99 2.94 -6.64
C ASN A 41 -8.78 2.65 -7.91
N VAL A 42 -9.77 3.53 -8.22
CA VAL A 42 -10.61 3.43 -9.42
C VAL A 42 -10.47 4.67 -10.33
N TYR A 43 -9.58 5.58 -10.00
CA TYR A 43 -9.40 6.87 -10.68
C TYR A 43 -8.10 6.93 -11.50
N GLY A 44 -7.57 5.80 -11.92
CA GLY A 44 -6.46 5.72 -12.87
C GLY A 44 -5.09 5.42 -12.26
N ILE A 45 -4.98 5.22 -10.94
CA ILE A 45 -3.76 4.68 -10.34
C ILE A 45 -3.77 3.17 -10.53
N ASP A 46 -2.74 2.64 -11.18
CA ASP A 46 -2.57 1.19 -11.30
C ASP A 46 -2.25 0.58 -9.94
N MET A 47 -3.02 -0.45 -9.60
CA MET A 47 -2.87 -1.17 -8.33
C MET A 47 -3.12 -2.66 -8.56
N PRO A 48 -2.49 -3.53 -7.77
CA PRO A 48 -2.77 -4.97 -7.83
C PRO A 48 -4.21 -5.27 -7.41
N ALA A 49 -4.62 -6.51 -7.59
CA ALA A 49 -5.90 -6.98 -7.04
C ALA A 49 -5.90 -6.88 -5.50
N SER A 50 -7.08 -6.66 -4.91
CA SER A 50 -7.21 -6.37 -3.47
C SER A 50 -6.66 -7.47 -2.58
N ASN A 51 -6.73 -8.74 -3.00
CA ASN A 51 -6.18 -9.88 -2.28
C ASN A 51 -4.64 -9.90 -2.21
N GLU A 52 -3.97 -9.10 -3.02
CA GLU A 52 -2.51 -8.93 -2.98
C GLU A 52 -2.07 -7.83 -2.00
N PHE A 53 -2.98 -7.04 -1.45
CA PHE A 53 -2.62 -6.01 -0.48
C PHE A 53 -2.10 -6.64 0.81
N ALA A 54 -0.99 -6.11 1.32
CA ALA A 54 -0.46 -6.54 2.61
C ALA A 54 -1.49 -6.41 3.74
N ALA A 55 -2.37 -5.41 3.65
CA ALA A 55 -3.39 -5.12 4.64
C ALA A 55 -4.74 -5.85 4.41
N ASP A 56 -4.85 -6.69 3.36
CA ASP A 56 -6.07 -7.45 3.11
C ASP A 56 -6.32 -8.47 4.22
N GLY A 57 -7.39 -8.24 5.00
CA GLY A 57 -7.81 -9.12 6.10
C GLY A 57 -6.80 -9.24 7.26
N ARG A 58 -5.74 -8.42 7.29
CA ARG A 58 -4.65 -8.53 8.28
C ARG A 58 -4.62 -7.37 9.26
N THR A 59 -4.23 -7.67 10.48
CA THR A 59 -3.87 -6.70 11.51
C THR A 59 -2.46 -6.14 11.26
N GLU A 60 -2.13 -5.00 11.87
CA GLU A 60 -0.78 -4.42 11.79
C GLU A 60 0.31 -5.41 12.27
N LYS A 61 0.00 -6.23 13.26
CA LYS A 61 0.92 -7.25 13.76
C LYS A 61 1.20 -8.32 12.72
N GLU A 62 0.16 -8.80 12.04
CA GLU A 62 0.29 -9.80 10.97
C GLU A 62 1.03 -9.24 9.77
N ILE A 63 0.82 -7.96 9.44
CA ILE A 63 1.58 -7.28 8.38
C ILE A 63 3.05 -7.12 8.80
N SER A 64 3.32 -6.73 10.06
CA SER A 64 4.68 -6.63 10.60
C SER A 64 5.43 -7.96 10.47
N ASP A 65 4.75 -9.05 10.81
CA ASP A 65 5.30 -10.40 10.70
C ASP A 65 5.51 -10.81 9.23
N LEU A 66 4.58 -10.46 8.35
CA LEU A 66 4.66 -10.73 6.90
C LEU A 66 5.89 -10.07 6.26
N ILE A 67 6.18 -8.81 6.60
CA ILE A 67 7.33 -8.08 6.06
C ILE A 67 8.62 -8.33 6.84
N GLY A 68 8.58 -9.04 7.97
CA GLY A 68 9.74 -9.37 8.80
C GLY A 68 10.23 -8.24 9.71
N ALA A 69 9.39 -7.21 9.96
CA ALA A 69 9.71 -6.12 10.87
C ALA A 69 9.48 -6.50 12.33
N ASP A 70 10.28 -5.98 13.26
CA ASP A 70 10.03 -6.10 14.71
C ASP A 70 8.84 -5.23 15.15
N LYS A 71 8.56 -4.17 14.42
CA LYS A 71 7.41 -3.30 14.61
C LYS A 71 7.06 -2.57 13.31
N LEU A 72 5.77 -2.51 13.01
CA LEU A 72 5.21 -1.68 11.96
C LEU A 72 4.47 -0.49 12.58
N ILE A 73 4.56 0.66 11.94
CA ILE A 73 3.89 1.90 12.33
C ILE A 73 3.27 2.47 11.07
N TYR A 74 1.95 2.59 11.04
CA TYR A 74 1.24 3.29 9.98
C TYR A 74 0.94 4.73 10.37
N GLN A 75 0.89 5.61 9.37
CA GLN A 75 0.31 6.93 9.52
C GLN A 75 -1.20 6.81 9.80
N ASP A 76 -1.70 7.62 10.70
CA ASP A 76 -3.15 7.75 10.93
C ASP A 76 -3.79 8.63 9.84
N LEU A 77 -4.93 8.21 9.26
CA LEU A 77 -5.57 8.94 8.17
C LEU A 77 -6.05 10.35 8.57
N PRO A 78 -6.74 10.56 9.70
CA PRO A 78 -7.06 11.90 10.17
C PRO A 78 -5.85 12.82 10.34
N ASP A 79 -4.75 12.30 10.88
CA ASP A 79 -3.52 13.07 11.09
C ASP A 79 -2.81 13.37 9.76
N LEU A 80 -2.85 12.46 8.78
CA LEU A 80 -2.35 12.71 7.44
C LEU A 80 -3.12 13.86 6.78
N ILE A 81 -4.45 13.81 6.79
CA ILE A 81 -5.31 14.86 6.26
C ILE A 81 -5.04 16.20 6.97
N LYS A 82 -4.93 16.16 8.30
CA LYS A 82 -4.64 17.34 9.10
C LYS A 82 -3.29 17.95 8.72
N SER A 83 -2.24 17.17 8.58
CA SER A 83 -0.89 17.65 8.26
C SER A 83 -0.85 18.37 6.90
N VAL A 84 -1.59 17.85 5.90
CA VAL A 84 -1.69 18.52 4.60
C VAL A 84 -2.47 19.83 4.69
N LYS A 85 -3.55 19.86 5.45
CA LYS A 85 -4.33 21.10 5.68
C LYS A 85 -3.50 22.15 6.42
N ASP A 86 -2.78 21.76 7.45
CA ASP A 86 -1.95 22.66 8.28
C ASP A 86 -0.73 23.20 7.50
N SER A 87 -0.29 22.55 6.43
CA SER A 87 0.79 23.04 5.57
C SER A 87 0.39 24.21 4.65
N GLY A 88 -0.83 24.72 4.77
CA GLY A 88 -1.33 25.86 4.00
C GLY A 88 -2.05 25.45 2.70
N SER A 89 -2.50 24.21 2.60
CA SER A 89 -3.28 23.75 1.45
C SER A 89 -4.58 24.53 1.31
N ILE A 90 -4.88 24.98 0.10
CA ILE A 90 -6.20 25.53 -0.27
C ILE A 90 -7.25 24.45 -0.51
N VAL A 91 -6.83 23.21 -0.67
CA VAL A 91 -7.69 22.06 -0.90
C VAL A 91 -8.32 21.65 0.42
N LYS A 92 -9.65 21.47 0.42
CA LYS A 92 -10.43 21.15 1.62
C LYS A 92 -10.67 19.65 1.79
N ASP A 93 -10.84 18.95 0.68
CA ASP A 93 -11.17 17.53 0.63
C ASP A 93 -10.15 16.77 -0.21
N PHE A 94 -9.91 15.52 0.17
CA PHE A 94 -8.91 14.65 -0.44
C PHE A 94 -9.55 13.31 -0.78
N ASP A 95 -9.10 12.68 -1.86
CA ASP A 95 -9.41 11.28 -2.10
C ASP A 95 -8.60 10.41 -1.16
N SER A 96 -9.29 9.74 -0.25
CA SER A 96 -8.72 8.78 0.71
C SER A 96 -9.26 7.35 0.48
N SER A 97 -9.88 7.10 -0.67
CA SER A 97 -10.58 5.86 -0.96
C SER A 97 -9.73 4.60 -0.80
N CYS A 98 -8.42 4.68 -1.11
CA CYS A 98 -7.50 3.55 -0.92
C CYS A 98 -7.34 3.14 0.56
N PHE A 99 -7.64 4.03 1.51
CA PHE A 99 -7.48 3.79 2.94
C PHE A 99 -8.82 3.49 3.63
N ASP A 100 -9.88 4.22 3.28
CA ASP A 100 -11.17 4.17 3.98
C ASP A 100 -12.34 3.62 3.14
N GLY A 101 -12.12 3.34 1.85
CA GLY A 101 -13.15 2.82 0.93
C GLY A 101 -14.22 3.83 0.53
N LYS A 102 -14.04 5.12 0.83
CA LYS A 102 -15.00 6.17 0.49
C LYS A 102 -14.65 6.84 -0.83
N TYR A 103 -15.26 6.38 -1.88
CA TYR A 103 -15.05 6.89 -3.23
C TYR A 103 -15.76 8.23 -3.45
N VAL A 104 -15.02 9.22 -3.96
CA VAL A 104 -15.54 10.61 -4.10
C VAL A 104 -16.69 10.73 -5.09
N THR A 105 -16.76 9.87 -6.12
CA THR A 105 -17.84 9.86 -7.12
C THR A 105 -19.13 9.26 -6.58
N LYS A 106 -19.07 8.48 -5.49
CA LYS A 106 -20.23 7.84 -4.81
C LYS A 106 -21.04 6.83 -5.64
N ASP A 107 -20.56 6.49 -6.82
CA ASP A 107 -21.16 5.52 -7.76
C ASP A 107 -20.38 4.18 -7.82
N VAL A 108 -19.34 4.06 -7.04
CA VAL A 108 -18.52 2.84 -6.96
C VAL A 108 -19.26 1.82 -6.09
N THR A 109 -19.67 0.71 -6.71
CA THR A 109 -20.40 -0.37 -6.06
C THR A 109 -19.47 -1.54 -5.74
N GLU A 110 -19.86 -2.40 -4.80
CA GLU A 110 -19.14 -3.64 -4.49
C GLU A 110 -19.03 -4.56 -5.72
N GLU A 111 -20.08 -4.60 -6.56
CA GLU A 111 -20.08 -5.37 -7.80
C GLU A 111 -19.02 -4.84 -8.79
N TYR A 112 -18.88 -3.53 -8.90
CA TYR A 112 -17.84 -2.91 -9.73
C TYR A 112 -16.44 -3.24 -9.21
N LEU A 113 -16.22 -3.14 -7.89
CA LEU A 113 -14.93 -3.45 -7.27
C LEU A 113 -14.56 -4.92 -7.47
N LYS A 114 -15.52 -5.84 -7.31
CA LYS A 114 -15.30 -7.26 -7.56
C LYS A 114 -14.92 -7.53 -9.02
N LYS A 115 -15.63 -6.92 -9.97
CA LYS A 115 -15.29 -7.04 -11.40
C LYS A 115 -13.90 -6.49 -11.71
N LEU A 116 -13.50 -5.40 -11.07
CA LEU A 116 -12.18 -4.82 -11.21
C LEU A 116 -11.09 -5.77 -10.68
N ASP A 117 -11.32 -6.38 -9.52
CA ASP A 117 -10.42 -7.37 -8.95
C ASP A 117 -10.30 -8.63 -9.82
N ASP A 118 -11.41 -9.11 -10.39
CA ASP A 118 -11.38 -10.27 -11.29
C ASP A 118 -10.52 -9.97 -12.53
N LEU A 119 -10.67 -8.77 -13.13
CA LEU A 119 -9.84 -8.34 -14.27
C LEU A 119 -8.35 -8.26 -13.90
N ARG A 120 -8.01 -7.68 -12.77
CA ARG A 120 -6.62 -7.57 -12.29
C ARG A 120 -5.99 -8.92 -11.98
N ASN A 121 -6.76 -9.85 -11.43
CA ASN A 121 -6.32 -11.22 -11.19
C ASN A 121 -6.05 -11.97 -12.51
N ASP A 122 -6.84 -11.75 -13.54
CA ASP A 122 -6.66 -12.39 -14.84
C ASP A 122 -5.47 -11.81 -15.60
N ASP A 123 -5.25 -10.49 -15.51
CA ASP A 123 -4.06 -9.84 -16.06
C ASP A 123 -2.77 -10.35 -15.37
N ALA A 124 -2.81 -10.54 -14.05
CA ALA A 124 -1.68 -11.10 -13.30
C ALA A 124 -1.34 -12.55 -13.71
N LYS A 125 -2.36 -13.35 -14.05
CA LYS A 125 -2.15 -14.72 -14.53
C LYS A 125 -1.61 -14.77 -15.97
N ASN A 126 -1.89 -13.76 -16.79
CA ASN A 126 -1.48 -13.69 -18.19
C ASN A 126 -0.10 -13.03 -18.38
N LYS A 127 0.45 -12.35 -17.36
CA LYS A 127 1.83 -11.88 -17.39
C LYS A 127 2.77 -13.08 -17.25
N ASN A 128 3.60 -13.31 -18.28
CA ASN A 128 4.66 -14.32 -18.23
C ASN A 128 5.66 -13.98 -17.11
N PRO A 129 6.25 -14.99 -16.43
CA PRO A 129 7.26 -14.75 -15.40
C PRO A 129 8.52 -13.99 -15.91
N GLU A 130 8.73 -13.93 -17.21
CA GLU A 130 9.87 -13.24 -17.84
C GLU A 130 9.67 -11.71 -17.97
N ASP A 131 8.43 -11.21 -17.82
CA ASP A 131 8.14 -9.77 -17.91
C ASP A 131 8.24 -9.03 -16.55
N SER A 132 8.61 -9.73 -15.48
CA SER A 132 8.64 -9.17 -14.11
C SER A 132 9.95 -8.49 -13.73
N ASP A 133 10.99 -8.54 -14.57
CA ASP A 133 12.33 -8.01 -14.24
C ASP A 133 12.62 -6.60 -14.79
N ASP A 134 11.70 -5.98 -15.53
CA ASP A 134 11.97 -4.68 -16.20
C ASP A 134 11.56 -3.44 -15.38
N ASP A 135 11.02 -3.58 -14.17
CA ASP A 135 10.67 -2.44 -13.29
C ASP A 135 11.80 -2.02 -12.34
N VAL A 136 13.05 -2.32 -12.66
CA VAL A 136 14.19 -1.66 -12.02
C VAL A 136 14.36 -0.29 -12.64
N MET A 137 13.71 0.71 -12.08
CA MET A 137 14.00 2.11 -12.41
C MET A 137 15.46 2.40 -12.07
N VAL A 138 16.24 2.57 -13.14
CA VAL A 138 17.58 3.17 -13.06
C VAL A 138 17.36 4.67 -12.94
N TYR A 139 17.71 5.23 -11.80
CA TYR A 139 17.90 6.68 -11.61
C TYR A 139 19.33 7.07 -11.90
#